data_669d4d4c0edcdd8e417ce9fa1ccf43f5
#
_entry.id   669d4d4c0edcdd8e417ce9fa1ccf43f5
#
_cell.length_a   1.000
_cell.length_b   1.000
_cell.length_c   1.000
_cell.angle_alpha   90.00
_cell.angle_beta   90.00
_cell.angle_gamma   90.00
#
_symmetry.space_group_name_H-M   'P 1'
#
loop_
_entity.id
_entity.type
_entity.pdbx_description
1 polymer ?
#
loop_
_entity_poly.entity_id
_entity_poly.type
_entity_poly.pdbx_seq_one_letter_code
_entity_poly.pdbx_strand_id
1 'polypeptide(L)'
;MQEVNNTSALEEQLYYIGECKKFLEKKTKEIGRPLYACVHTFGCQMNARDSEKLLGVLKEIGYLETEDEDKSDFVIYNTCTVRENANLKVYGRLGHLKNVKRKNPHMLIAMCGCMMQEPDVVEKIRDSYKFVDIVFGTFNIYAMAKLIYNRITSGSQVIDIWEKTKDIVEELPTERKFPFKSGVNIMYGCNNFCTYCIVPYVRGREISREPKDIIMEIERLVKDGVKEVMLLGQNVDSYGKTLDNPVSFAQLLREIDKIEGLERIRFMTPHPKDIEEETLEVIRDSKKICNHIHFPLQSGSSRLLKLMNRKYTKEHYLEQVEMIRRILPDVSITTDIIVGFPGETEEDFEDTIDVVKKAKLDSAYTFIYSKRTGTPAARMENQVPEDVVKDRFNRLLATVNEVSHEHIRRYEGMDMKVLVEGKDDHEEGFVTGRMTNNILVHFAGDESLIGQIVTVHLDECKGFYYMGRLIED
;
A
#
# COMPACT_ATOMS: atom_id res chain seq x y z
N MET A 1 -3.09 -5.59 30.00
CA MET A 1 -2.92 -4.12 29.97
C MET A 1 -3.17 -3.51 28.57
N GLN A 2 -2.83 -4.17 27.46
CA GLN A 2 -3.11 -3.67 26.08
C GLN A 2 -4.61 -3.65 25.73
N GLU A 3 -5.40 -4.65 26.12
CA GLU A 3 -6.84 -4.68 25.85
C GLU A 3 -7.60 -3.50 26.50
N VAL A 4 -7.22 -3.10 27.71
CA VAL A 4 -7.86 -1.97 28.41
C VAL A 4 -7.56 -0.64 27.73
N ASN A 5 -6.36 -0.45 27.20
CA ASN A 5 -5.98 0.79 26.50
C ASN A 5 -6.67 0.94 25.13
N ASN A 6 -6.85 -0.16 24.37
CA ASN A 6 -7.49 -0.15 23.07
C ASN A 6 -8.99 0.16 23.16
N THR A 7 -9.70 -0.44 24.10
CA THR A 7 -11.13 -0.18 24.33
C THR A 7 -11.35 1.29 24.70
N SER A 8 -10.52 1.84 25.58
CA SER A 8 -10.58 3.26 25.97
C SER A 8 -10.31 4.22 24.79
N ALA A 9 -9.36 3.90 23.92
CA ALA A 9 -9.05 4.73 22.76
C ALA A 9 -10.17 4.70 21.70
N LEU A 10 -10.77 3.56 21.46
CA LEU A 10 -11.93 3.43 20.58
C LEU A 10 -13.15 4.19 21.13
N GLU A 11 -13.46 4.01 22.41
CA GLU A 11 -14.57 4.72 23.07
C GLU A 11 -14.40 6.25 22.99
N GLU A 12 -13.16 6.74 23.19
CA GLU A 12 -12.84 8.16 23.02
C GLU A 12 -13.15 8.63 21.59
N GLN A 13 -12.76 7.87 20.57
CA GLN A 13 -13.02 8.25 19.18
C GLN A 13 -14.52 8.19 18.84
N LEU A 14 -15.24 7.19 19.31
CA LEU A 14 -16.70 7.11 19.11
C LEU A 14 -17.42 8.29 19.77
N TYR A 15 -16.98 8.73 20.94
CA TYR A 15 -17.50 9.94 21.58
C TYR A 15 -17.29 11.17 20.68
N TYR A 16 -16.07 11.40 20.15
CA TYR A 16 -15.81 12.54 19.28
C TYR A 16 -16.53 12.45 17.93
N ILE A 17 -16.71 11.26 17.38
CA ILE A 17 -17.56 11.04 16.20
C ILE A 17 -18.98 11.54 16.48
N GLY A 18 -19.55 11.16 17.63
CA GLY A 18 -20.90 11.61 18.05
C GLY A 18 -21.00 13.14 18.21
N GLU A 19 -19.99 13.79 18.81
CA GLU A 19 -19.97 15.25 18.94
C GLU A 19 -19.82 15.96 17.57
N CYS A 20 -18.93 15.46 16.70
CA CYS A 20 -18.81 15.98 15.35
C CYS A 20 -20.10 15.82 14.53
N LYS A 21 -20.81 14.71 14.70
CA LYS A 21 -22.10 14.45 14.04
C LYS A 21 -23.15 15.50 14.42
N LYS A 22 -23.29 15.80 15.70
CA LYS A 22 -24.22 16.87 16.18
C LYS A 22 -23.90 18.21 15.54
N PHE A 23 -22.61 18.56 15.46
CA PHE A 23 -22.15 19.78 14.82
C PHE A 23 -22.47 19.79 13.31
N LEU A 24 -22.21 18.68 12.61
CA LEU A 24 -22.47 18.56 11.18
C LEU A 24 -23.97 18.65 10.86
N GLU A 25 -24.84 18.02 11.66
CA GLU A 25 -26.29 18.12 11.51
C GLU A 25 -26.79 19.56 11.60
N LYS A 26 -26.25 20.33 12.55
CA LYS A 26 -26.54 21.77 12.68
C LYS A 26 -26.07 22.52 11.43
N LYS A 27 -24.86 22.23 10.97
CA LYS A 27 -24.25 22.90 9.81
C LYS A 27 -25.00 22.60 8.51
N THR A 28 -25.43 21.35 8.34
CA THR A 28 -26.26 20.90 7.20
C THR A 28 -27.57 21.67 7.14
N LYS A 29 -28.24 21.91 8.29
CA LYS A 29 -29.44 22.73 8.37
C LYS A 29 -29.18 24.19 8.04
N GLU A 30 -28.09 24.77 8.52
CA GLU A 30 -27.71 26.15 8.23
C GLU A 30 -27.40 26.37 6.74
N ILE A 31 -26.73 25.42 6.08
CA ILE A 31 -26.34 25.51 4.67
C ILE A 31 -27.51 25.09 3.74
N GLY A 32 -28.43 24.26 4.22
CA GLY A 32 -29.59 23.81 3.46
C GLY A 32 -29.30 22.70 2.46
N ARG A 33 -28.19 22.01 2.55
CA ARG A 33 -27.81 20.86 1.71
C ARG A 33 -26.91 19.88 2.46
N PRO A 34 -26.83 18.61 2.00
CA PRO A 34 -25.83 17.66 2.51
C PRO A 34 -24.40 18.19 2.32
N LEU A 35 -23.49 17.77 3.22
CA LEU A 35 -22.09 18.11 3.16
C LEU A 35 -21.27 16.92 2.65
N TYR A 36 -20.30 17.18 1.80
CA TYR A 36 -19.53 16.19 1.08
C TYR A 36 -18.08 16.14 1.57
N ALA A 37 -17.50 14.94 1.59
CA ALA A 37 -16.09 14.72 1.88
C ALA A 37 -15.38 13.97 0.76
N CYS A 38 -14.11 14.34 0.55
CA CYS A 38 -13.22 13.73 -0.40
C CYS A 38 -11.90 13.33 0.27
N VAL A 39 -11.45 12.09 0.08
CA VAL A 39 -10.17 11.60 0.60
C VAL A 39 -9.28 11.21 -0.57
N HIS A 40 -8.22 11.95 -0.82
CA HIS A 40 -7.22 11.63 -1.83
C HIS A 40 -6.02 10.91 -1.21
N THR A 41 -5.70 9.75 -1.77
CA THR A 41 -4.57 8.92 -1.35
C THR A 41 -3.37 9.15 -2.28
N PHE A 42 -2.28 9.61 -1.71
CA PHE A 42 -0.99 9.69 -2.38
C PHE A 42 -0.08 8.63 -1.77
N GLY A 43 0.19 7.51 -2.47
CA GLY A 43 1.18 6.59 -1.95
C GLY A 43 0.93 5.10 -2.15
N CYS A 44 1.19 4.33 -1.09
CA CYS A 44 1.19 2.87 -1.09
C CYS A 44 -0.16 2.29 -0.63
N GLN A 45 -0.27 0.96 -0.64
CA GLN A 45 -1.49 0.25 -0.21
C GLN A 45 -1.82 0.49 1.28
N MET A 46 -0.81 0.68 2.16
CA MET A 46 -1.09 1.05 3.55
C MET A 46 -1.76 2.43 3.65
N ASN A 47 -1.32 3.42 2.84
CA ASN A 47 -2.01 4.70 2.77
C ASN A 47 -3.44 4.55 2.24
N ALA A 48 -3.66 3.67 1.25
CA ALA A 48 -5.01 3.38 0.77
C ALA A 48 -5.89 2.82 1.89
N ARG A 49 -5.38 1.87 2.68
CA ARG A 49 -6.11 1.33 3.84
C ARG A 49 -6.35 2.39 4.93
N ASP A 50 -5.36 3.25 5.18
CA ASP A 50 -5.54 4.38 6.10
C ASP A 50 -6.65 5.32 5.60
N SER A 51 -6.72 5.59 4.29
CA SER A 51 -7.77 6.43 3.69
C SER A 51 -9.18 5.82 3.80
N GLU A 52 -9.31 4.50 3.69
CA GLU A 52 -10.60 3.81 3.91
C GLU A 52 -11.10 4.02 5.36
N LYS A 53 -10.21 4.01 6.36
CA LYS A 53 -10.54 4.34 7.75
C LYS A 53 -10.93 5.81 7.90
N LEU A 54 -10.18 6.73 7.30
CA LEU A 54 -10.48 8.15 7.32
C LEU A 54 -11.87 8.44 6.72
N LEU A 55 -12.17 7.84 5.57
CA LEU A 55 -13.47 7.99 4.90
C LEU A 55 -14.59 7.37 5.73
N GLY A 56 -14.38 6.20 6.33
CA GLY A 56 -15.36 5.56 7.21
C GLY A 56 -15.74 6.45 8.40
N VAL A 57 -14.75 7.07 9.05
CA VAL A 57 -15.01 8.03 10.14
C VAL A 57 -15.79 9.25 9.65
N LEU A 58 -15.48 9.79 8.45
CA LEU A 58 -16.22 10.94 7.89
C LEU A 58 -17.67 10.57 7.57
N LYS A 59 -17.91 9.39 7.03
CA LYS A 59 -19.28 8.89 6.75
C LYS A 59 -20.08 8.70 8.05
N GLU A 60 -19.45 8.17 9.10
CA GLU A 60 -20.09 8.00 10.41
C GLU A 60 -20.41 9.36 11.06
N ILE A 61 -19.59 10.37 10.86
CA ILE A 61 -19.88 11.76 11.24
C ILE A 61 -21.08 12.31 10.44
N GLY A 62 -21.32 11.82 9.21
CA GLY A 62 -22.47 12.18 8.38
C GLY A 62 -22.14 12.91 7.08
N TYR A 63 -20.87 12.96 6.68
CA TYR A 63 -20.49 13.42 5.33
C TYR A 63 -20.90 12.41 4.27
N LEU A 64 -21.33 12.89 3.11
CA LEU A 64 -21.46 12.08 1.90
C LEU A 64 -20.13 12.06 1.13
N GLU A 65 -19.81 10.91 0.56
CA GLU A 65 -18.59 10.76 -0.24
C GLU A 65 -18.70 11.45 -1.60
N THR A 66 -17.62 12.05 -2.06
CA THR A 66 -17.45 12.53 -3.43
C THR A 66 -15.99 12.44 -3.86
N GLU A 67 -15.75 12.21 -5.14
CA GLU A 67 -14.39 12.30 -5.73
C GLU A 67 -14.04 13.72 -6.20
N ASP A 68 -15.02 14.63 -6.22
CA ASP A 68 -14.90 16.00 -6.72
C ASP A 68 -14.48 16.96 -5.59
N GLU A 69 -13.21 17.38 -5.60
CA GLU A 69 -12.68 18.33 -4.61
C GLU A 69 -13.44 19.68 -4.61
N ASP A 70 -13.93 20.10 -5.77
CA ASP A 70 -14.58 21.41 -5.93
C ASP A 70 -15.98 21.44 -5.29
N LYS A 71 -16.59 20.27 -5.12
CA LYS A 71 -17.89 20.10 -4.45
C LYS A 71 -17.77 19.69 -2.98
N SER A 72 -16.55 19.44 -2.51
CA SER A 72 -16.31 18.95 -1.17
C SER A 72 -16.41 20.06 -0.12
N ASP A 73 -16.94 19.71 1.03
CA ASP A 73 -16.93 20.53 2.25
C ASP A 73 -15.82 20.09 3.21
N PHE A 74 -15.26 18.91 2.99
CA PHE A 74 -14.08 18.41 3.67
C PHE A 74 -13.18 17.64 2.69
N VAL A 75 -11.93 18.05 2.56
CA VAL A 75 -10.91 17.35 1.76
C VAL A 75 -9.78 16.88 2.65
N ILE A 76 -9.42 15.61 2.54
CA ILE A 76 -8.25 15.02 3.21
C ILE A 76 -7.24 14.58 2.15
N TYR A 77 -6.00 15.05 2.30
CA TYR A 77 -4.85 14.51 1.56
C TYR A 77 -4.06 13.57 2.46
N ASN A 78 -4.18 12.26 2.21
CA ASN A 78 -3.34 11.25 2.83
C ASN A 78 -2.06 11.08 2.00
N THR A 79 -0.96 11.58 2.52
CA THR A 79 0.26 11.86 1.78
C THR A 79 1.34 10.80 2.00
N CYS A 80 2.25 10.69 1.03
CA CYS A 80 3.36 9.73 1.04
C CYS A 80 4.69 10.48 0.88
N THR A 81 5.73 9.99 1.54
CA THR A 81 7.10 10.49 1.39
C THR A 81 8.02 9.53 0.63
N VAL A 82 7.51 8.35 0.27
CA VAL A 82 8.31 7.33 -0.45
C VAL A 82 8.52 7.71 -1.92
N ARG A 83 7.62 8.50 -2.53
CA ARG A 83 7.67 8.89 -3.95
C ARG A 83 7.74 10.42 -4.07
N GLU A 84 8.84 10.95 -4.60
CA GLU A 84 9.08 12.39 -4.74
C GLU A 84 8.01 13.10 -5.59
N ASN A 85 7.59 12.47 -6.70
CA ASN A 85 6.52 12.99 -7.55
C ASN A 85 5.17 13.12 -6.81
N ALA A 86 4.96 12.38 -5.71
CA ALA A 86 3.77 12.53 -4.90
C ALA A 86 3.77 13.87 -4.14
N ASN A 87 4.93 14.28 -3.61
CA ASN A 87 5.06 15.53 -2.86
C ASN A 87 4.79 16.76 -3.74
N LEU A 88 5.35 16.78 -4.96
CA LEU A 88 5.12 17.89 -5.90
C LEU A 88 3.64 18.00 -6.30
N LYS A 89 2.97 16.88 -6.55
CA LYS A 89 1.53 16.85 -6.87
C LYS A 89 0.69 17.38 -5.71
N VAL A 90 1.05 17.06 -4.45
CA VAL A 90 0.34 17.56 -3.25
C VAL A 90 0.37 19.08 -3.19
N TYR A 91 1.54 19.71 -3.34
CA TYR A 91 1.64 21.17 -3.29
C TYR A 91 0.88 21.88 -4.43
N GLY A 92 0.91 21.30 -5.64
CA GLY A 92 0.14 21.83 -6.77
C GLY A 92 -1.37 21.80 -6.49
N ARG A 93 -1.89 20.69 -5.95
CA ARG A 93 -3.29 20.54 -5.57
C ARG A 93 -3.69 21.44 -4.40
N LEU A 94 -2.81 21.66 -3.41
CA LEU A 94 -3.06 22.62 -2.33
C LEU A 94 -3.28 24.03 -2.85
N GLY A 95 -2.55 24.42 -3.90
CA GLY A 95 -2.77 25.70 -4.57
C GLY A 95 -4.17 25.83 -5.15
N HIS A 96 -4.70 24.76 -5.74
CA HIS A 96 -6.08 24.66 -6.23
C HIS A 96 -7.08 24.77 -5.07
N LEU A 97 -6.94 23.94 -4.04
CA LEU A 97 -7.82 23.93 -2.87
C LEU A 97 -7.90 25.28 -2.14
N LYS A 98 -6.83 26.06 -2.15
CA LYS A 98 -6.87 27.44 -1.63
C LYS A 98 -7.91 28.30 -2.35
N ASN A 99 -8.06 28.11 -3.67
CA ASN A 99 -9.04 28.86 -4.46
C ASN A 99 -10.46 28.31 -4.25
N VAL A 100 -10.61 27.00 -4.12
CA VAL A 100 -11.89 26.36 -3.78
C VAL A 100 -12.40 26.85 -2.42
N LYS A 101 -11.53 26.84 -1.40
CA LYS A 101 -11.86 27.29 -0.05
C LYS A 101 -12.24 28.79 0.02
N ARG A 102 -11.69 29.62 -0.88
CA ARG A 102 -12.15 31.03 -0.96
C ARG A 102 -13.59 31.17 -1.40
N LYS A 103 -14.08 30.24 -2.24
CA LYS A 103 -15.48 30.20 -2.70
C LYS A 103 -16.39 29.48 -1.69
N ASN A 104 -15.85 28.50 -0.95
CA ASN A 104 -16.52 27.78 0.13
C ASN A 104 -15.74 27.96 1.46
N PRO A 105 -15.92 29.08 2.19
CA PRO A 105 -15.16 29.36 3.42
C PRO A 105 -15.38 28.35 4.56
N HIS A 106 -16.43 27.54 4.47
CA HIS A 106 -16.77 26.52 5.46
C HIS A 106 -16.04 25.19 5.21
N MET A 107 -15.39 25.06 4.05
CA MET A 107 -14.63 23.88 3.70
C MET A 107 -13.48 23.66 4.69
N LEU A 108 -13.31 22.41 5.13
CA LEU A 108 -12.18 21.96 5.90
C LEU A 108 -11.16 21.26 4.98
N ILE A 109 -9.89 21.50 5.24
CA ILE A 109 -8.79 20.85 4.54
C ILE A 109 -7.88 20.20 5.57
N ALA A 110 -7.67 18.88 5.46
CA ALA A 110 -6.75 18.14 6.29
C ALA A 110 -5.60 17.53 5.48
N MET A 111 -4.45 17.44 6.10
CA MET A 111 -3.28 16.73 5.58
C MET A 111 -2.80 15.70 6.59
N CYS A 112 -2.56 14.48 6.12
CA CYS A 112 -2.05 13.40 6.96
C CYS A 112 -1.09 12.48 6.20
N GLY A 113 -0.65 11.42 6.88
CA GLY A 113 0.19 10.39 6.30
C GLY A 113 1.68 10.62 6.49
N CYS A 114 2.48 9.83 5.75
CA CYS A 114 3.93 9.76 5.97
C CYS A 114 4.65 11.10 5.79
N MET A 115 4.22 11.94 4.85
CA MET A 115 4.83 13.25 4.60
C MET A 115 4.68 14.19 5.80
N MET A 116 3.63 14.01 6.61
CA MET A 116 3.41 14.84 7.81
C MET A 116 4.27 14.38 9.00
N GLN A 117 5.08 13.35 8.88
CA GLN A 117 6.10 12.98 9.86
C GLN A 117 7.44 13.68 9.60
N GLU A 118 7.58 14.45 8.52
CA GLU A 118 8.79 15.23 8.22
C GLU A 118 8.69 16.63 8.83
N PRO A 119 9.55 17.00 9.82
CA PRO A 119 9.46 18.27 10.52
C PRO A 119 9.48 19.49 9.60
N ASP A 120 10.38 19.50 8.60
CA ASP A 120 10.53 20.61 7.63
C ASP A 120 9.24 20.83 6.81
N VAL A 121 8.53 19.72 6.49
CA VAL A 121 7.26 19.79 5.76
C VAL A 121 6.17 20.36 6.65
N VAL A 122 6.08 19.91 7.90
CA VAL A 122 5.08 20.40 8.86
C VAL A 122 5.28 21.90 9.12
N GLU A 123 6.54 22.34 9.30
CA GLU A 123 6.88 23.77 9.46
C GLU A 123 6.45 24.58 8.23
N LYS A 124 6.77 24.11 7.04
CA LYS A 124 6.34 24.73 5.78
C LYS A 124 4.81 24.84 5.67
N ILE A 125 4.05 23.80 6.08
CA ILE A 125 2.58 23.84 6.08
C ILE A 125 2.09 24.87 7.10
N ARG A 126 2.64 24.87 8.31
CA ARG A 126 2.30 25.83 9.37
C ARG A 126 2.47 27.28 8.92
N ASP A 127 3.59 27.58 8.26
CA ASP A 127 3.96 28.96 7.93
C ASP A 127 3.31 29.45 6.63
N SER A 128 3.26 28.60 5.60
CA SER A 128 2.88 29.01 4.25
C SER A 128 1.48 28.57 3.82
N TYR A 129 0.87 27.59 4.50
CA TYR A 129 -0.42 27.02 4.13
C TYR A 129 -1.46 27.13 5.26
N LYS A 130 -1.61 28.32 5.84
CA LYS A 130 -2.52 28.62 6.96
C LYS A 130 -4.00 28.32 6.66
N PHE A 131 -4.35 28.08 5.42
CA PHE A 131 -5.69 27.68 5.01
C PHE A 131 -5.95 26.17 5.18
N VAL A 132 -4.92 25.37 5.44
CA VAL A 132 -5.05 23.97 5.88
C VAL A 132 -5.51 23.97 7.33
N ASP A 133 -6.56 23.25 7.64
CA ASP A 133 -7.23 23.28 8.95
C ASP A 133 -6.64 22.28 9.94
N ILE A 134 -6.30 21.07 9.46
CA ILE A 134 -5.86 19.97 10.31
C ILE A 134 -4.63 19.30 9.68
N VAL A 135 -3.59 19.06 10.49
CA VAL A 135 -2.36 18.37 10.09
C VAL A 135 -2.04 17.32 11.14
N PHE A 136 -1.92 16.04 10.72
CA PHE A 136 -1.61 14.94 11.63
C PHE A 136 -0.77 13.86 10.94
N GLY A 137 -0.04 13.09 11.75
CA GLY A 137 0.89 12.08 11.27
C GLY A 137 0.26 10.69 11.05
N THR A 138 1.12 9.72 10.75
CA THR A 138 0.72 8.30 10.59
C THR A 138 0.38 7.63 11.92
N PHE A 139 0.95 8.12 13.03
CA PHE A 139 0.80 7.49 14.34
C PHE A 139 -0.50 7.86 15.06
N ASN A 140 -1.19 8.90 14.62
CA ASN A 140 -2.44 9.36 15.21
C ASN A 140 -3.60 9.46 14.20
N ILE A 141 -3.56 8.67 13.12
CA ILE A 141 -4.65 8.58 12.13
C ILE A 141 -5.98 8.23 12.82
N TYR A 142 -5.96 7.34 13.81
CA TYR A 142 -7.16 6.96 14.55
C TYR A 142 -7.77 8.09 15.38
N ALA A 143 -6.99 9.12 15.70
CA ALA A 143 -7.44 10.26 16.49
C ALA A 143 -8.17 11.34 15.65
N MET A 144 -8.44 11.10 14.37
CA MET A 144 -8.99 12.09 13.44
C MET A 144 -10.28 12.75 13.95
N ALA A 145 -11.21 12.00 14.53
CA ALA A 145 -12.47 12.56 15.05
C ALA A 145 -12.23 13.61 16.14
N LYS A 146 -11.27 13.36 17.06
CA LYS A 146 -10.84 14.31 18.07
C LYS A 146 -10.21 15.55 17.45
N LEU A 147 -9.39 15.40 16.41
CA LEU A 147 -8.76 16.54 15.73
C LEU A 147 -9.79 17.41 15.01
N ILE A 148 -10.80 16.78 14.37
CA ILE A 148 -11.95 17.50 13.77
C ILE A 148 -12.70 18.28 14.85
N TYR A 149 -13.03 17.65 15.98
CA TYR A 149 -13.71 18.29 17.10
C TYR A 149 -12.92 19.50 17.62
N ASN A 150 -11.60 19.33 17.83
CA ASN A 150 -10.72 20.41 18.28
C ASN A 150 -10.69 21.58 17.27
N ARG A 151 -10.66 21.29 15.96
CA ARG A 151 -10.72 22.33 14.92
C ARG A 151 -12.04 23.10 14.93
N ILE A 152 -13.14 22.39 15.06
CA ILE A 152 -14.48 22.98 15.07
C ILE A 152 -14.67 23.88 16.29
N THR A 153 -14.25 23.43 17.47
CA THR A 153 -14.46 24.14 18.74
C THR A 153 -13.50 25.30 18.94
N SER A 154 -12.23 25.17 18.53
CA SER A 154 -11.23 26.24 18.70
C SER A 154 -11.29 27.31 17.60
N GLY A 155 -11.78 26.95 16.41
CA GLY A 155 -11.72 27.81 15.22
C GLY A 155 -10.30 28.01 14.65
N SER A 156 -9.28 27.40 15.25
CA SER A 156 -7.86 27.55 14.88
C SER A 156 -7.34 26.33 14.13
N GLN A 157 -6.25 26.50 13.37
CA GLN A 157 -5.51 25.38 12.75
C GLN A 157 -5.05 24.40 13.84
N VAL A 158 -5.27 23.10 13.62
CA VAL A 158 -4.83 22.03 14.52
C VAL A 158 -3.66 21.30 13.85
N ILE A 159 -2.50 21.30 14.50
CA ILE A 159 -1.33 20.52 14.08
C ILE A 159 -0.96 19.60 15.24
N ASP A 160 -1.14 18.30 15.04
CA ASP A 160 -0.89 17.27 16.05
C ASP A 160 -0.13 16.11 15.41
N ILE A 161 1.19 16.11 15.61
CA ILE A 161 2.09 15.11 15.05
C ILE A 161 2.69 14.30 16.19
N TRP A 162 2.38 13.00 16.20
CA TRP A 162 2.99 12.11 17.17
C TRP A 162 4.27 11.49 16.61
N GLU A 163 5.30 11.43 17.43
CA GLU A 163 6.58 10.84 17.05
C GLU A 163 6.54 9.29 17.07
N LYS A 164 5.66 8.73 17.87
CA LYS A 164 5.48 7.27 18.02
C LYS A 164 4.13 6.96 18.64
N THR A 165 3.63 5.77 18.37
CA THR A 165 2.56 5.13 19.12
C THR A 165 2.87 3.66 19.29
N LYS A 166 2.32 3.05 20.33
CA LYS A 166 2.24 1.59 20.48
C LYS A 166 0.80 1.10 20.36
N ASP A 167 -0.14 2.03 20.32
CA ASP A 167 -1.55 1.71 20.30
C ASP A 167 -1.98 1.43 18.84
N ILE A 168 -2.57 0.27 18.66
CA ILE A 168 -3.28 -0.12 17.44
C ILE A 168 -4.76 -0.09 17.81
N VAL A 169 -5.48 0.90 17.30
CA VAL A 169 -6.92 1.01 17.54
C VAL A 169 -7.65 0.16 16.51
N GLU A 170 -8.27 -0.90 16.97
CA GLU A 170 -9.07 -1.81 16.17
C GLU A 170 -10.51 -1.27 16.03
N GLU A 171 -11.27 -1.84 15.09
CA GLU A 171 -12.72 -1.61 14.93
C GLU A 171 -13.15 -0.19 14.57
N LEU A 172 -12.24 0.65 14.07
CA LEU A 172 -12.64 1.95 13.53
C LEU A 172 -13.55 1.79 12.31
N PRO A 173 -14.56 2.67 12.15
CA PRO A 173 -15.36 2.73 10.94
C PRO A 173 -14.48 2.76 9.69
N THR A 174 -14.82 1.96 8.70
CA THR A 174 -14.02 1.83 7.47
C THR A 174 -14.94 1.78 6.25
N GLU A 175 -14.63 2.59 5.25
CA GLU A 175 -15.31 2.56 3.96
C GLU A 175 -14.38 1.98 2.90
N ARG A 176 -14.72 0.81 2.37
CA ARG A 176 -13.88 0.09 1.41
C ARG A 176 -14.13 0.61 -0.01
N LYS A 177 -13.06 0.75 -0.77
CA LYS A 177 -13.13 1.08 -2.20
C LYS A 177 -13.82 -0.02 -3.02
N PHE A 178 -13.57 -1.28 -2.66
CA PHE A 178 -14.14 -2.45 -3.34
C PHE A 178 -14.93 -3.30 -2.35
N PRO A 179 -16.17 -3.69 -2.67
CA PRO A 179 -16.97 -4.54 -1.77
C PRO A 179 -16.42 -5.96 -1.64
N PHE A 180 -15.70 -6.46 -2.65
CA PHE A 180 -15.26 -7.86 -2.77
C PHE A 180 -13.77 -8.08 -2.41
N LYS A 181 -12.98 -7.02 -2.20
CA LYS A 181 -11.58 -7.13 -1.76
C LYS A 181 -11.20 -6.06 -0.74
N SER A 182 -10.27 -6.39 0.17
CA SER A 182 -9.82 -5.48 1.21
C SER A 182 -8.35 -5.68 1.56
N GLY A 183 -7.68 -4.57 1.92
CA GLY A 183 -6.39 -4.63 2.60
C GLY A 183 -6.56 -4.90 4.09
N VAL A 184 -5.70 -5.72 4.68
CA VAL A 184 -5.66 -5.99 6.11
C VAL A 184 -4.23 -5.77 6.61
N ASN A 185 -4.03 -4.75 7.42
CA ASN A 185 -2.73 -4.52 8.03
C ASN A 185 -2.48 -5.64 9.06
N ILE A 186 -1.41 -6.40 8.91
CA ILE A 186 -1.01 -7.42 9.88
C ILE A 186 0.10 -6.90 10.81
N MET A 187 0.80 -5.87 10.38
CA MET A 187 1.86 -5.22 11.14
C MET A 187 2.10 -3.79 10.65
N TYR A 188 2.76 -2.98 11.46
CA TYR A 188 3.17 -1.60 11.16
C TYR A 188 4.67 -1.45 11.35
N GLY A 189 5.28 -0.45 10.68
CA GLY A 189 6.68 -0.10 10.84
C GLY A 189 7.66 -1.13 10.27
N CYS A 190 8.98 -0.86 10.41
CA CYS A 190 10.03 -1.74 9.88
C CYS A 190 11.34 -1.59 10.68
N ASN A 191 11.98 -2.72 10.99
CA ASN A 191 13.26 -2.78 11.70
C ASN A 191 14.48 -2.98 10.78
N ASN A 192 14.31 -3.03 9.47
CA ASN A 192 15.41 -3.30 8.54
C ASN A 192 16.39 -2.11 8.38
N PHE A 193 15.91 -0.86 8.52
CA PHE A 193 16.74 0.35 8.40
C PHE A 193 17.62 0.35 7.14
N CYS A 194 17.06 -0.05 6.00
CA CYS A 194 17.73 0.10 4.72
C CYS A 194 18.14 1.56 4.53
N THR A 195 19.38 1.83 4.10
CA THR A 195 19.96 3.19 4.12
C THR A 195 19.23 4.22 3.26
N TYR A 196 18.48 3.78 2.26
CA TYR A 196 17.67 4.63 1.38
C TYR A 196 16.23 4.81 1.86
N CYS A 197 15.78 4.04 2.88
CA CYS A 197 14.38 3.92 3.22
C CYS A 197 13.98 4.85 4.36
N ILE A 198 12.93 5.62 4.13
CA ILE A 198 12.37 6.56 5.12
C ILE A 198 11.35 5.88 6.06
N VAL A 199 10.86 4.68 5.74
CA VAL A 199 9.77 4.01 6.47
C VAL A 199 9.99 3.91 7.97
N PRO A 200 11.17 3.48 8.49
CA PRO A 200 11.38 3.39 9.94
C PRO A 200 11.23 4.72 10.67
N TYR A 201 11.42 5.84 9.97
CA TYR A 201 11.35 7.19 10.53
C TYR A 201 9.93 7.76 10.51
N VAL A 202 9.09 7.33 9.55
CA VAL A 202 7.73 7.87 9.36
C VAL A 202 6.62 6.89 9.73
N ARG A 203 6.94 5.58 9.90
CA ARG A 203 5.99 4.54 10.35
C ARG A 203 6.50 3.77 11.58
N GLY A 204 7.67 4.13 12.09
CA GLY A 204 8.23 3.59 13.33
C GLY A 204 8.84 2.19 13.21
N ARG A 205 9.10 1.62 14.39
CA ARG A 205 9.56 0.25 14.56
C ARG A 205 8.43 -0.74 14.28
N GLU A 206 8.79 -1.98 14.00
CA GLU A 206 7.82 -3.06 13.81
C GLU A 206 6.92 -3.25 15.02
N ILE A 207 5.64 -3.33 14.76
CA ILE A 207 4.59 -3.71 15.73
C ILE A 207 3.65 -4.66 14.98
N SER A 208 3.59 -5.92 15.42
CA SER A 208 2.66 -6.92 14.89
C SER A 208 1.31 -6.79 15.58
N ARG A 209 0.22 -6.99 14.84
CA ARG A 209 -1.12 -7.13 15.41
C ARG A 209 -1.31 -8.55 15.92
N GLU A 210 -2.15 -8.68 16.92
CA GLU A 210 -2.52 -10.00 17.46
C GLU A 210 -3.24 -10.84 16.37
N PRO A 211 -2.90 -12.14 16.24
CA PRO A 211 -3.55 -13.02 15.25
C PRO A 211 -5.07 -13.04 15.39
N LYS A 212 -5.57 -13.03 16.61
CA LYS A 212 -7.01 -13.01 16.92
C LYS A 212 -7.71 -11.82 16.28
N ASP A 213 -7.13 -10.62 16.38
CA ASP A 213 -7.74 -9.39 15.85
C ASP A 213 -7.74 -9.37 14.31
N ILE A 214 -6.67 -9.90 13.70
CA ILE A 214 -6.57 -10.07 12.25
C ILE A 214 -7.64 -11.05 11.76
N ILE A 215 -7.79 -12.21 12.40
CA ILE A 215 -8.77 -13.22 12.01
C ILE A 215 -10.19 -12.67 12.17
N MET A 216 -10.51 -12.03 13.29
CA MET A 216 -11.82 -11.40 13.51
C MET A 216 -12.15 -10.33 12.48
N GLU A 217 -11.15 -9.52 12.06
CA GLU A 217 -11.33 -8.54 10.98
C GLU A 217 -11.65 -9.24 9.67
N ILE A 218 -10.89 -10.28 9.28
CA ILE A 218 -11.10 -11.00 8.03
C ILE A 218 -12.45 -11.71 8.01
N GLU A 219 -12.86 -12.36 9.12
CA GLU A 219 -14.18 -13.00 9.23
C GLU A 219 -15.33 -11.99 9.05
N ARG A 220 -15.20 -10.77 9.60
CA ARG A 220 -16.17 -9.70 9.38
C ARG A 220 -16.20 -9.27 7.92
N LEU A 221 -15.04 -9.09 7.30
CA LEU A 221 -14.91 -8.72 5.89
C LEU A 221 -15.57 -9.77 4.98
N VAL A 222 -15.37 -11.06 5.26
CA VAL A 222 -16.00 -12.16 4.50
C VAL A 222 -17.52 -12.15 4.68
N LYS A 223 -18.04 -11.92 5.88
CA LYS A 223 -19.48 -11.76 6.12
C LYS A 223 -20.08 -10.60 5.32
N ASP A 224 -19.30 -9.55 5.08
CA ASP A 224 -19.67 -8.40 4.26
C ASP A 224 -19.43 -8.63 2.75
N GLY A 225 -19.12 -9.84 2.31
CA GLY A 225 -18.96 -10.22 0.90
C GLY A 225 -17.54 -10.08 0.33
N VAL A 226 -16.51 -9.83 1.15
CA VAL A 226 -15.12 -9.81 0.69
C VAL A 226 -14.67 -11.23 0.35
N LYS A 227 -14.12 -11.40 -0.84
CA LYS A 227 -13.58 -12.67 -1.38
C LYS A 227 -12.06 -12.73 -1.35
N GLU A 228 -11.40 -11.59 -1.50
CA GLU A 228 -9.94 -11.48 -1.51
C GLU A 228 -9.45 -10.53 -0.43
N VAL A 229 -8.47 -10.97 0.37
CA VAL A 229 -7.74 -10.10 1.29
C VAL A 229 -6.28 -9.95 0.88
N MET A 230 -5.76 -8.72 1.03
CA MET A 230 -4.33 -8.41 0.87
C MET A 230 -3.73 -8.15 2.25
N LEU A 231 -2.88 -9.05 2.73
CA LEU A 231 -2.16 -8.87 3.98
C LEU A 231 -1.05 -7.82 3.81
N LEU A 232 -1.12 -6.76 4.58
CA LEU A 232 -0.25 -5.59 4.45
C LEU A 232 0.73 -5.50 5.63
N GLY A 233 2.00 -5.30 5.31
CA GLY A 233 3.09 -5.05 6.23
C GLY A 233 4.26 -4.41 5.49
N GLN A 234 5.31 -4.03 6.19
CA GLN A 234 6.56 -3.52 5.57
C GLN A 234 7.59 -4.62 5.34
N ASN A 235 7.44 -5.73 6.07
CA ASN A 235 8.18 -6.97 5.93
C ASN A 235 7.32 -8.07 6.57
N VAL A 236 6.45 -8.70 5.79
CA VAL A 236 5.47 -9.67 6.30
C VAL A 236 6.12 -10.92 6.89
N ASP A 237 7.31 -11.32 6.43
CA ASP A 237 8.05 -12.46 6.96
C ASP A 237 8.57 -12.22 8.39
N SER A 238 8.62 -10.96 8.85
CA SER A 238 8.98 -10.65 10.24
C SER A 238 7.76 -10.57 11.16
N TYR A 239 6.55 -10.83 10.66
CA TYR A 239 5.34 -10.83 11.46
C TYR A 239 5.47 -11.71 12.70
N GLY A 240 4.89 -11.23 13.78
CA GLY A 240 4.79 -11.94 15.07
C GLY A 240 6.03 -11.89 15.94
N LYS A 241 7.19 -11.45 15.43
CA LYS A 241 8.43 -11.32 16.22
C LYS A 241 8.31 -10.32 17.39
N THR A 242 7.33 -9.43 17.34
CA THR A 242 7.10 -8.38 18.35
C THR A 242 5.93 -8.69 19.29
N LEU A 243 5.28 -9.82 19.11
CA LEU A 243 4.22 -10.29 19.99
C LEU A 243 4.80 -10.88 21.30
N ASP A 244 4.06 -10.78 22.39
CA ASP A 244 4.43 -11.39 23.68
C ASP A 244 4.56 -12.91 23.55
N ASN A 245 3.69 -13.53 22.75
CA ASN A 245 3.78 -14.92 22.31
C ASN A 245 4.08 -14.95 20.82
N PRO A 246 5.34 -15.10 20.39
CA PRO A 246 5.71 -15.06 18.99
C PRO A 246 4.95 -16.09 18.15
N VAL A 247 4.43 -15.63 17.01
CA VAL A 247 3.72 -16.44 16.00
C VAL A 247 4.36 -16.18 14.64
N SER A 248 4.73 -17.22 13.88
CA SER A 248 5.32 -17.02 12.55
C SER A 248 4.29 -16.56 11.53
N PHE A 249 4.75 -15.95 10.43
CA PHE A 249 3.88 -15.60 9.30
C PHE A 249 3.22 -16.84 8.69
N ALA A 250 3.95 -17.97 8.63
CA ALA A 250 3.41 -19.26 8.18
C ALA A 250 2.24 -19.72 9.06
N GLN A 251 2.36 -19.59 10.38
CA GLN A 251 1.29 -19.93 11.31
C GLN A 251 0.07 -19.03 11.14
N LEU A 252 0.27 -17.71 10.97
CA LEU A 252 -0.84 -16.79 10.68
C LEU A 252 -1.54 -17.15 9.36
N LEU A 253 -0.80 -17.46 8.30
CA LEU A 253 -1.37 -17.86 7.02
C LEU A 253 -2.24 -19.12 7.15
N ARG A 254 -1.79 -20.13 7.92
CA ARG A 254 -2.58 -21.36 8.18
C ARG A 254 -3.91 -21.06 8.87
N GLU A 255 -3.93 -20.11 9.81
CA GLU A 255 -5.17 -19.73 10.48
C GLU A 255 -6.11 -18.96 9.56
N ILE A 256 -5.61 -18.03 8.76
CA ILE A 256 -6.41 -17.29 7.78
C ILE A 256 -6.96 -18.23 6.70
N ASP A 257 -6.19 -19.23 6.27
CA ASP A 257 -6.60 -20.20 5.24
C ASP A 257 -7.85 -21.01 5.66
N LYS A 258 -8.08 -21.19 6.97
CA LYS A 258 -9.26 -21.90 7.51
C LYS A 258 -10.55 -21.10 7.42
N ILE A 259 -10.50 -19.78 7.18
CA ILE A 259 -11.69 -18.92 7.19
C ILE A 259 -12.59 -19.29 6.01
N GLU A 260 -13.80 -19.80 6.32
CA GLU A 260 -14.79 -20.15 5.32
C GLU A 260 -15.32 -18.91 4.57
N GLY A 261 -15.56 -19.03 3.28
CA GLY A 261 -16.03 -17.94 2.41
C GLY A 261 -14.92 -17.02 1.90
N LEU A 262 -13.71 -17.04 2.49
CA LEU A 262 -12.54 -16.39 1.91
C LEU A 262 -12.03 -17.22 0.72
N GLU A 263 -11.91 -16.60 -0.45
CA GLU A 263 -11.54 -17.29 -1.68
C GLU A 263 -10.06 -17.04 -2.07
N ARG A 264 -9.50 -15.86 -1.73
CA ARG A 264 -8.12 -15.49 -2.06
C ARG A 264 -7.41 -14.76 -0.94
N ILE A 265 -6.15 -15.12 -0.74
CA ILE A 265 -5.23 -14.49 0.19
C ILE A 265 -4.01 -14.02 -0.59
N ARG A 266 -3.73 -12.70 -0.54
CA ARG A 266 -2.50 -12.10 -1.06
C ARG A 266 -1.70 -11.49 0.05
N PHE A 267 -0.42 -11.35 -0.15
CA PHE A 267 0.46 -10.58 0.72
C PHE A 267 1.51 -9.84 -0.10
N MET A 268 2.10 -8.81 0.48
CA MET A 268 3.14 -8.02 -0.15
C MET A 268 4.37 -7.95 0.73
N THR A 269 5.52 -7.66 0.11
CA THR A 269 6.77 -7.32 0.79
C THR A 269 7.39 -8.39 1.70
N PRO A 270 7.43 -9.68 1.28
CA PRO A 270 8.41 -10.59 1.85
C PRO A 270 9.84 -10.04 1.65
N HIS A 271 10.75 -10.44 2.53
CA HIS A 271 12.12 -9.93 2.48
C HIS A 271 13.13 -11.06 2.25
N PRO A 272 14.08 -10.92 1.30
CA PRO A 272 15.01 -11.99 0.94
C PRO A 272 15.83 -12.61 2.09
N LYS A 273 16.00 -11.90 3.20
CA LYS A 273 16.67 -12.43 4.39
C LYS A 273 15.76 -13.21 5.35
N ASP A 274 14.44 -13.05 5.23
CA ASP A 274 13.47 -13.53 6.23
C ASP A 274 12.50 -14.59 5.69
N ILE A 275 12.46 -14.82 4.37
CA ILE A 275 11.57 -15.84 3.78
C ILE A 275 12.00 -17.24 4.24
N GLU A 276 11.04 -18.01 4.73
CA GLU A 276 11.27 -19.34 5.29
C GLU A 276 10.59 -20.41 4.42
N GLU A 277 11.20 -21.59 4.32
CA GLU A 277 10.67 -22.74 3.57
C GLU A 277 9.26 -23.13 4.07
N GLU A 278 9.00 -23.04 5.39
CA GLU A 278 7.68 -23.29 5.98
C GLU A 278 6.59 -22.39 5.38
N THR A 279 6.89 -21.11 5.12
CA THR A 279 5.94 -20.18 4.49
C THR A 279 5.61 -20.63 3.07
N LEU A 280 6.62 -21.07 2.30
CA LEU A 280 6.42 -21.58 0.93
C LEU A 280 5.61 -22.87 0.89
N GLU A 281 5.82 -23.77 1.87
CA GLU A 281 5.03 -24.98 2.01
C GLU A 281 3.55 -24.68 2.30
N VAL A 282 3.27 -23.70 3.15
CA VAL A 282 1.89 -23.26 3.41
C VAL A 282 1.24 -22.69 2.14
N ILE A 283 1.99 -21.93 1.34
CA ILE A 283 1.49 -21.43 0.05
C ILE A 283 1.19 -22.58 -0.92
N ARG A 284 2.08 -23.58 -1.01
CA ARG A 284 1.92 -24.75 -1.87
C ARG A 284 0.66 -25.56 -1.52
N ASP A 285 0.42 -25.73 -0.22
CA ASP A 285 -0.63 -26.62 0.29
C ASP A 285 -2.00 -25.92 0.34
N SER A 286 -2.04 -24.59 0.24
CA SER A 286 -3.26 -23.78 0.22
C SER A 286 -3.88 -23.69 -1.18
N LYS A 287 -5.23 -23.66 -1.21
CA LYS A 287 -6.01 -23.37 -2.43
C LYS A 287 -6.42 -21.90 -2.53
N LYS A 288 -6.21 -21.12 -1.47
CA LYS A 288 -6.63 -19.70 -1.36
C LYS A 288 -5.47 -18.74 -1.50
N ILE A 289 -4.26 -19.13 -1.03
CA ILE A 289 -3.10 -18.25 -1.12
C ILE A 289 -2.68 -18.11 -2.58
N CYS A 290 -2.63 -16.87 -3.03
CA CYS A 290 -2.32 -16.54 -4.41
C CYS A 290 -0.86 -16.86 -4.76
N ASN A 291 -0.65 -17.41 -5.94
CA ASN A 291 0.65 -17.89 -6.43
C ASN A 291 1.53 -16.73 -6.96
N HIS A 292 1.76 -15.74 -6.11
CA HIS A 292 2.52 -14.54 -6.41
C HIS A 292 3.35 -14.12 -5.20
N ILE A 293 4.65 -13.93 -5.40
CA ILE A 293 5.59 -13.42 -4.38
C ILE A 293 6.27 -12.17 -4.91
N HIS A 294 6.03 -11.04 -4.24
CA HIS A 294 6.77 -9.81 -4.51
C HIS A 294 8.06 -9.79 -3.69
N PHE A 295 9.21 -10.05 -4.32
CA PHE A 295 10.49 -10.35 -3.69
C PHE A 295 11.55 -9.29 -4.01
N PRO A 296 11.66 -8.18 -3.25
CA PRO A 296 12.45 -7.01 -3.59
C PRO A 296 13.96 -7.26 -3.57
N LEU A 297 14.59 -7.30 -4.76
CA LEU A 297 16.05 -7.43 -4.95
C LEU A 297 16.79 -6.15 -4.54
N GLN A 298 16.31 -5.01 -4.96
CA GLN A 298 16.85 -3.66 -4.84
C GLN A 298 18.10 -3.42 -5.68
N SER A 299 19.12 -4.31 -5.65
CA SER A 299 20.33 -4.31 -6.47
C SER A 299 20.86 -5.73 -6.63
N GLY A 300 21.46 -6.04 -7.78
CA GLY A 300 22.17 -7.30 -8.02
C GLY A 300 23.62 -7.30 -7.56
N SER A 301 24.12 -6.21 -6.99
CA SER A 301 25.49 -6.14 -6.47
C SER A 301 25.54 -6.39 -4.97
N SER A 302 26.26 -7.43 -4.53
CA SER A 302 26.46 -7.72 -3.10
C SER A 302 27.14 -6.57 -2.36
N ARG A 303 28.00 -5.79 -3.04
CA ARG A 303 28.63 -4.58 -2.51
C ARG A 303 27.58 -3.49 -2.22
N LEU A 304 26.70 -3.21 -3.19
CA LEU A 304 25.64 -2.21 -3.00
C LEU A 304 24.60 -2.67 -1.98
N LEU A 305 24.20 -3.93 -1.99
CA LEU A 305 23.30 -4.50 -0.98
C LEU A 305 23.84 -4.26 0.43
N LYS A 306 25.14 -4.43 0.65
CA LYS A 306 25.79 -4.10 1.93
C LYS A 306 25.70 -2.60 2.26
N LEU A 307 25.95 -1.71 1.29
CA LEU A 307 25.81 -0.25 1.47
C LEU A 307 24.34 0.16 1.71
N MET A 308 23.39 -0.52 1.10
CA MET A 308 21.96 -0.36 1.31
C MET A 308 21.48 -0.92 2.66
N ASN A 309 22.38 -1.55 3.46
CA ASN A 309 22.05 -2.26 4.70
C ASN A 309 21.06 -3.43 4.47
N ARG A 310 21.08 -4.02 3.28
CA ARG A 310 20.39 -5.30 3.01
C ARG A 310 21.25 -6.43 3.59
N LYS A 311 20.65 -7.37 4.29
CA LYS A 311 21.38 -8.42 5.03
C LYS A 311 21.50 -9.72 4.23
N TYR A 312 21.66 -9.60 2.90
CA TYR A 312 21.87 -10.72 1.99
C TYR A 312 22.78 -10.30 0.82
N THR A 313 23.30 -11.28 0.09
CA THR A 313 24.10 -11.11 -1.13
C THR A 313 23.27 -11.46 -2.37
N LYS A 314 23.78 -11.18 -3.58
CA LYS A 314 23.14 -11.58 -4.84
C LYS A 314 23.05 -13.10 -4.97
N GLU A 315 24.06 -13.84 -4.49
CA GLU A 315 24.08 -15.28 -4.49
C GLU A 315 22.94 -15.84 -3.62
N HIS A 316 22.83 -15.35 -2.39
CA HIS A 316 21.73 -15.72 -1.49
C HIS A 316 20.36 -15.39 -2.11
N TYR A 317 20.20 -14.24 -2.77
CA TYR A 317 18.94 -13.90 -3.45
C TYR A 317 18.57 -14.93 -4.53
N LEU A 318 19.55 -15.34 -5.36
CA LEU A 318 19.34 -16.35 -6.40
C LEU A 318 19.01 -17.72 -5.79
N GLU A 319 19.69 -18.13 -4.72
CA GLU A 319 19.39 -19.36 -3.97
C GLU A 319 17.95 -19.36 -3.44
N GLN A 320 17.48 -18.21 -2.90
CA GLN A 320 16.10 -18.08 -2.44
C GLN A 320 15.11 -18.17 -3.61
N VAL A 321 15.40 -17.56 -4.76
CA VAL A 321 14.57 -17.66 -5.97
C VAL A 321 14.48 -19.12 -6.45
N GLU A 322 15.58 -19.87 -6.42
CA GLU A 322 15.59 -21.29 -6.76
C GLU A 322 14.77 -22.13 -5.77
N MET A 323 14.90 -21.86 -4.47
CA MET A 323 14.10 -22.50 -3.42
C MET A 323 12.61 -22.23 -3.62
N ILE A 324 12.22 -20.96 -3.85
CA ILE A 324 10.84 -20.57 -4.11
C ILE A 324 10.27 -21.36 -5.30
N ARG A 325 10.98 -21.44 -6.43
CA ARG A 325 10.53 -22.17 -7.62
C ARG A 325 10.53 -23.67 -7.47
N ARG A 326 11.44 -24.22 -6.68
CA ARG A 326 11.46 -25.66 -6.38
C ARG A 326 10.18 -26.07 -5.62
N ILE A 327 9.71 -25.24 -4.69
CA ILE A 327 8.54 -25.52 -3.85
C ILE A 327 7.25 -25.11 -4.56
N LEU A 328 7.29 -24.02 -5.31
CA LEU A 328 6.19 -23.40 -6.04
C LEU A 328 6.53 -23.25 -7.52
N PRO A 329 6.45 -24.32 -8.35
CA PRO A 329 6.92 -24.29 -9.74
C PRO A 329 6.24 -23.23 -10.62
N ASP A 330 4.94 -22.94 -10.36
CA ASP A 330 4.14 -22.01 -11.17
C ASP A 330 4.05 -20.59 -10.55
N VAL A 331 4.90 -20.28 -9.56
CA VAL A 331 4.85 -19.00 -8.88
C VAL A 331 5.27 -17.86 -9.79
N SER A 332 4.56 -16.75 -9.69
CA SER A 332 4.99 -15.46 -10.25
C SER A 332 5.84 -14.73 -9.23
N ILE A 333 7.05 -14.35 -9.63
CA ILE A 333 7.97 -13.58 -8.80
C ILE A 333 8.14 -12.18 -9.41
N THR A 334 7.75 -11.17 -8.64
CA THR A 334 7.98 -9.76 -8.99
C THR A 334 8.97 -9.12 -8.04
N THR A 335 9.62 -8.03 -8.42
CA THR A 335 10.68 -7.40 -7.64
C THR A 335 10.67 -5.89 -7.73
N ASP A 336 11.44 -5.25 -6.84
CA ASP A 336 11.85 -3.84 -6.93
C ASP A 336 13.33 -3.74 -7.22
N ILE A 337 13.74 -2.81 -8.09
CA ILE A 337 15.15 -2.52 -8.42
C ILE A 337 15.36 -1.01 -8.41
N ILE A 338 16.44 -0.58 -7.75
CA ILE A 338 16.86 0.82 -7.65
C ILE A 338 18.15 1.01 -8.43
N VAL A 339 18.16 1.96 -9.37
CA VAL A 339 19.34 2.38 -10.13
C VAL A 339 19.84 3.73 -9.64
N GLY A 340 21.14 3.95 -9.71
CA GLY A 340 21.76 5.22 -9.33
C GLY A 340 21.88 5.41 -7.81
N PHE A 341 21.92 4.32 -7.04
CA PHE A 341 22.22 4.41 -5.62
C PHE A 341 23.63 5.00 -5.42
N PRO A 342 23.84 5.87 -4.39
CA PRO A 342 25.13 6.52 -4.17
C PRO A 342 26.31 5.53 -4.16
N GLY A 343 27.31 5.79 -5.00
CA GLY A 343 28.47 4.93 -5.17
C GLY A 343 28.30 3.72 -6.08
N GLU A 344 27.18 3.60 -6.81
CA GLU A 344 26.98 2.56 -7.81
C GLU A 344 27.98 2.72 -8.95
N THR A 345 28.77 1.66 -9.22
CA THR A 345 29.68 1.58 -10.37
C THR A 345 29.00 0.91 -11.55
N GLU A 346 29.68 0.90 -12.72
CA GLU A 346 29.19 0.16 -13.88
C GLU A 346 29.16 -1.36 -13.62
N GLU A 347 30.14 -1.87 -12.90
CA GLU A 347 30.19 -3.29 -12.52
C GLU A 347 29.04 -3.69 -11.63
N ASP A 348 28.65 -2.84 -10.65
CA ASP A 348 27.47 -3.08 -9.79
C ASP A 348 26.16 -3.11 -10.60
N PHE A 349 26.09 -2.23 -11.61
CA PHE A 349 24.95 -2.19 -12.49
C PHE A 349 24.86 -3.45 -13.37
N GLU A 350 25.99 -3.88 -13.97
CA GLU A 350 26.04 -5.12 -14.76
C GLU A 350 25.73 -6.37 -13.91
N ASP A 351 26.17 -6.40 -12.65
CA ASP A 351 25.74 -7.43 -11.69
C ASP A 351 24.21 -7.45 -11.52
N THR A 352 23.57 -6.28 -11.51
CA THR A 352 22.10 -6.19 -11.42
C THR A 352 21.43 -6.74 -12.67
N ILE A 353 21.95 -6.42 -13.87
CA ILE A 353 21.48 -6.98 -15.14
C ILE A 353 21.62 -8.51 -15.17
N ASP A 354 22.76 -9.04 -14.70
CA ASP A 354 23.02 -10.49 -14.63
C ASP A 354 22.01 -11.20 -13.72
N VAL A 355 21.73 -10.64 -12.53
CA VAL A 355 20.75 -11.21 -11.60
C VAL A 355 19.35 -11.19 -12.19
N VAL A 356 18.93 -10.11 -12.87
CA VAL A 356 17.62 -10.02 -13.53
C VAL A 356 17.45 -11.14 -14.56
N LYS A 357 18.47 -11.39 -15.40
CA LYS A 357 18.46 -12.45 -16.41
C LYS A 357 18.39 -13.85 -15.77
N LYS A 358 19.16 -14.10 -14.72
CA LYS A 358 19.21 -15.40 -14.02
C LYS A 358 17.94 -15.68 -13.23
N ALA A 359 17.41 -14.65 -12.57
CA ALA A 359 16.22 -14.77 -11.74
C ALA A 359 14.91 -14.97 -12.55
N LYS A 360 14.87 -14.65 -13.85
CA LYS A 360 13.72 -14.83 -14.76
C LYS A 360 12.43 -14.29 -14.15
N LEU A 361 12.46 -13.03 -13.73
CA LEU A 361 11.37 -12.39 -13.02
C LEU A 361 10.17 -12.14 -13.93
N ASP A 362 8.95 -12.31 -13.40
CA ASP A 362 7.70 -12.04 -14.15
C ASP A 362 7.47 -10.56 -14.36
N SER A 363 7.94 -9.72 -13.44
CA SER A 363 7.92 -8.25 -13.57
C SER A 363 8.87 -7.61 -12.58
N ALA A 364 9.34 -6.40 -12.87
CA ALA A 364 10.10 -5.59 -11.94
C ALA A 364 9.59 -4.15 -11.93
N TYR A 365 9.41 -3.61 -10.72
CA TYR A 365 9.24 -2.17 -10.55
C TYR A 365 10.61 -1.54 -10.45
N THR A 366 10.95 -0.71 -11.43
CA THR A 366 12.24 -0.07 -11.56
C THR A 366 12.17 1.37 -11.08
N PHE A 367 13.13 1.78 -10.26
CA PHE A 367 13.19 3.10 -9.66
C PHE A 367 14.56 3.73 -9.87
N ILE A 368 14.59 5.03 -10.12
CA ILE A 368 15.78 5.83 -9.93
C ILE A 368 15.88 6.20 -8.45
N TYR A 369 17.08 6.04 -7.87
CA TYR A 369 17.31 6.48 -6.49
C TYR A 369 16.92 7.94 -6.32
N SER A 370 16.12 8.23 -5.32
CA SER A 370 15.74 9.58 -4.95
C SER A 370 16.12 9.85 -3.49
N LYS A 371 16.81 10.96 -3.26
CA LYS A 371 17.22 11.38 -1.92
C LYS A 371 16.01 11.57 -1.02
N ARG A 372 16.06 10.99 0.19
CA ARG A 372 15.04 11.19 1.24
C ARG A 372 15.69 11.85 2.44
N THR A 373 15.29 13.07 2.74
CA THR A 373 15.80 13.83 3.89
C THR A 373 15.75 12.96 5.15
N GLY A 374 16.83 12.95 5.91
CA GLY A 374 16.95 12.15 7.14
C GLY A 374 17.50 10.74 6.96
N THR A 375 17.52 10.19 5.74
CA THR A 375 18.07 8.84 5.50
C THR A 375 19.61 8.85 5.40
N PRO A 376 20.30 7.75 5.77
CA PRO A 376 21.75 7.65 5.62
C PRO A 376 22.21 7.84 4.17
N ALA A 377 21.54 7.26 3.18
CA ALA A 377 21.91 7.36 1.78
C ALA A 377 21.82 8.80 1.22
N ALA A 378 20.94 9.63 1.76
CA ALA A 378 20.85 11.04 1.36
C ALA A 378 22.10 11.86 1.71
N ARG A 379 22.91 11.38 2.69
CA ARG A 379 24.13 12.02 3.18
C ARG A 379 25.40 11.50 2.50
N MET A 380 25.27 10.44 1.65
CA MET A 380 26.42 9.89 0.93
C MET A 380 26.88 10.87 -0.16
N GLU A 381 28.20 11.09 -0.26
CA GLU A 381 28.77 12.07 -1.17
C GLU A 381 28.84 11.58 -2.61
N ASN A 382 29.07 10.29 -2.83
CA ASN A 382 29.27 9.67 -4.14
C ASN A 382 27.96 9.47 -4.92
N GLN A 383 27.24 10.57 -5.19
CA GLN A 383 26.04 10.52 -6.02
C GLN A 383 26.39 10.21 -7.47
N VAL A 384 25.64 9.34 -8.12
CA VAL A 384 25.86 8.99 -9.53
C VAL A 384 25.36 10.13 -10.41
N PRO A 385 26.11 10.55 -11.45
CA PRO A 385 25.69 11.58 -12.40
C PRO A 385 24.35 11.23 -13.07
N GLU A 386 23.53 12.24 -13.33
CA GLU A 386 22.16 12.06 -13.84
C GLU A 386 22.10 11.38 -15.21
N ASP A 387 23.03 11.73 -16.10
CA ASP A 387 23.18 11.12 -17.43
C ASP A 387 23.49 9.62 -17.36
N VAL A 388 24.40 9.22 -16.44
CA VAL A 388 24.73 7.82 -16.17
C VAL A 388 23.52 7.07 -15.59
N VAL A 389 22.80 7.67 -14.63
CA VAL A 389 21.60 7.07 -14.05
C VAL A 389 20.54 6.84 -15.12
N LYS A 390 20.34 7.81 -16.03
CA LYS A 390 19.37 7.73 -17.12
C LYS A 390 19.72 6.62 -18.11
N ASP A 391 21.00 6.50 -18.49
CA ASP A 391 21.48 5.42 -19.34
C ASP A 391 21.20 4.05 -18.71
N ARG A 392 21.67 3.84 -17.49
CA ARG A 392 21.48 2.60 -16.75
C ARG A 392 20.00 2.25 -16.58
N PHE A 393 19.17 3.25 -16.27
CA PHE A 393 17.73 3.04 -16.12
C PHE A 393 17.09 2.54 -17.42
N ASN A 394 17.44 3.11 -18.56
CA ASN A 394 16.94 2.68 -19.87
C ASN A 394 17.40 1.25 -20.22
N ARG A 395 18.65 0.92 -19.94
CA ARG A 395 19.21 -0.44 -20.13
C ARG A 395 18.50 -1.46 -19.22
N LEU A 396 18.27 -1.10 -17.96
CA LEU A 396 17.52 -1.95 -17.03
C LEU A 396 16.10 -2.18 -17.50
N LEU A 397 15.39 -1.13 -17.94
CA LEU A 397 14.03 -1.25 -18.48
C LEU A 397 13.97 -2.20 -19.67
N ALA A 398 14.91 -2.06 -20.61
CA ALA A 398 14.98 -2.94 -21.78
C ALA A 398 15.16 -4.40 -21.37
N THR A 399 16.11 -4.69 -20.45
CA THR A 399 16.39 -6.05 -19.98
C THR A 399 15.19 -6.63 -19.21
N VAL A 400 14.58 -5.86 -18.32
CA VAL A 400 13.40 -6.30 -17.55
C VAL A 400 12.25 -6.62 -18.50
N ASN A 401 11.98 -5.77 -19.48
CA ASN A 401 10.91 -5.99 -20.45
C ASN A 401 11.14 -7.26 -21.29
N GLU A 402 12.37 -7.48 -21.75
CA GLU A 402 12.75 -8.68 -22.51
C GLU A 402 12.51 -9.95 -21.67
N VAL A 403 13.10 -10.01 -20.47
CA VAL A 403 13.00 -11.17 -19.57
C VAL A 403 11.57 -11.43 -19.14
N SER A 404 10.85 -10.38 -18.73
CA SER A 404 9.47 -10.52 -18.26
C SER A 404 8.54 -10.95 -19.39
N HIS A 405 8.68 -10.38 -20.59
CA HIS A 405 7.87 -10.74 -21.74
C HIS A 405 8.05 -12.20 -22.15
N GLU A 406 9.29 -12.70 -22.15
CA GLU A 406 9.57 -14.12 -22.43
C GLU A 406 8.95 -15.02 -21.35
N HIS A 407 9.13 -14.66 -20.09
CA HIS A 407 8.73 -15.52 -18.99
C HIS A 407 7.21 -15.58 -18.75
N ILE A 408 6.53 -14.45 -18.90
CA ILE A 408 5.07 -14.35 -18.68
C ILE A 408 4.26 -15.07 -19.78
N ARG A 409 4.83 -15.27 -20.98
CA ARG A 409 4.18 -16.00 -22.09
C ARG A 409 3.81 -17.44 -21.78
N ARG A 410 4.38 -18.03 -20.72
CA ARG A 410 4.08 -19.44 -20.35
C ARG A 410 2.62 -19.71 -20.02
N TYR A 411 1.81 -18.69 -19.79
CA TYR A 411 0.38 -18.83 -19.50
C TYR A 411 -0.50 -18.72 -20.76
N GLU A 412 0.06 -18.39 -21.93
CA GLU A 412 -0.69 -18.25 -23.19
C GLU A 412 -1.34 -19.58 -23.57
N GLY A 413 -2.64 -19.56 -23.94
CA GLY A 413 -3.44 -20.74 -24.24
C GLY A 413 -3.96 -21.50 -23.02
N MET A 414 -3.73 -21.01 -21.79
CA MET A 414 -4.21 -21.64 -20.55
C MET A 414 -5.55 -21.05 -20.10
N ASP A 415 -6.32 -21.85 -19.38
CA ASP A 415 -7.55 -21.43 -18.71
C ASP A 415 -7.23 -21.04 -17.27
N MET A 416 -7.50 -19.79 -16.91
CA MET A 416 -7.09 -19.22 -15.63
C MET A 416 -8.27 -18.60 -14.87
N LYS A 417 -8.27 -18.75 -13.54
CA LYS A 417 -9.25 -18.08 -12.68
C LYS A 417 -8.87 -16.61 -12.46
N VAL A 418 -9.81 -15.72 -12.80
CA VAL A 418 -9.65 -14.26 -12.76
C VAL A 418 -10.69 -13.68 -11.81
N LEU A 419 -10.27 -12.90 -10.82
CA LEU A 419 -11.18 -12.04 -10.06
C LEU A 419 -11.40 -10.77 -10.86
N VAL A 420 -12.64 -10.53 -11.28
CA VAL A 420 -13.02 -9.35 -12.07
C VAL A 420 -13.02 -8.11 -11.17
N GLU A 421 -12.24 -7.10 -11.52
CA GLU A 421 -12.02 -5.94 -10.66
C GLU A 421 -12.77 -4.68 -11.10
N GLY A 422 -13.07 -4.55 -12.39
CA GLY A 422 -13.73 -3.38 -12.92
C GLY A 422 -13.96 -3.44 -14.41
N LYS A 423 -14.54 -2.36 -14.94
CA LYS A 423 -14.62 -2.12 -16.38
C LYS A 423 -13.22 -1.89 -16.96
N ASP A 424 -13.07 -2.14 -18.23
CA ASP A 424 -11.92 -1.66 -18.99
C ASP A 424 -12.05 -0.16 -19.24
N ASP A 425 -10.97 0.59 -18.95
CA ASP A 425 -10.95 2.05 -19.16
C ASP A 425 -10.77 2.45 -20.64
N HIS A 426 -10.44 1.50 -21.52
CA HIS A 426 -10.05 1.74 -22.91
C HIS A 426 -10.98 1.10 -23.93
N GLU A 427 -11.70 0.03 -23.56
CA GLU A 427 -12.54 -0.74 -24.47
C GLU A 427 -13.92 -0.98 -23.88
N GLU A 428 -14.96 -0.46 -24.57
CA GLU A 428 -16.36 -0.63 -24.16
C GLU A 428 -16.80 -2.10 -24.31
N GLY A 429 -17.53 -2.63 -23.32
CA GLY A 429 -17.95 -4.03 -23.31
C GLY A 429 -16.87 -5.02 -22.81
N PHE A 430 -15.74 -4.47 -22.34
CA PHE A 430 -14.68 -5.26 -21.71
C PHE A 430 -14.61 -5.00 -20.21
N VAL A 431 -14.16 -6.02 -19.50
CA VAL A 431 -13.83 -5.99 -18.07
C VAL A 431 -12.39 -6.38 -17.85
N THR A 432 -11.85 -5.94 -16.73
CA THR A 432 -10.49 -6.28 -16.30
C THR A 432 -10.51 -7.05 -14.99
N GLY A 433 -9.58 -7.96 -14.84
CA GLY A 433 -9.44 -8.73 -13.60
C GLY A 433 -8.03 -9.25 -13.41
N ARG A 434 -7.77 -9.83 -12.24
CA ARG A 434 -6.45 -10.39 -11.91
C ARG A 434 -6.50 -11.89 -11.66
N MET A 435 -5.51 -12.56 -12.24
CA MET A 435 -5.23 -13.97 -11.92
C MET A 435 -4.62 -14.12 -10.52
N THR A 436 -4.50 -15.34 -10.04
CA THR A 436 -3.82 -15.63 -8.75
C THR A 436 -2.36 -15.18 -8.74
N ASN A 437 -1.67 -15.25 -9.89
CA ASN A 437 -0.30 -14.77 -10.07
C ASN A 437 -0.17 -13.23 -10.23
N ASN A 438 -1.26 -12.47 -9.98
CA ASN A 438 -1.35 -11.02 -10.03
C ASN A 438 -1.29 -10.37 -11.43
N ILE A 439 -1.24 -11.15 -12.50
CA ILE A 439 -1.24 -10.61 -13.87
C ILE A 439 -2.65 -10.16 -14.24
N LEU A 440 -2.74 -9.01 -14.91
CA LEU A 440 -3.98 -8.42 -15.40
C LEU A 440 -4.47 -9.16 -16.65
N VAL A 441 -5.78 -9.33 -16.74
CA VAL A 441 -6.45 -9.90 -17.94
C VAL A 441 -7.58 -8.97 -18.35
N HIS A 442 -7.67 -8.69 -19.65
CA HIS A 442 -8.76 -7.97 -20.29
C HIS A 442 -9.58 -8.93 -21.13
N PHE A 443 -10.89 -8.91 -21.02
CA PHE A 443 -11.77 -9.82 -21.77
C PHE A 443 -13.17 -9.24 -21.91
N ALA A 444 -13.90 -9.66 -22.96
CA ALA A 444 -15.28 -9.25 -23.19
C ALA A 444 -16.18 -9.74 -22.05
N GLY A 445 -16.96 -8.85 -21.47
CA GLY A 445 -17.86 -9.12 -20.34
C GLY A 445 -18.56 -7.85 -19.86
N ASP A 446 -19.65 -8.03 -19.13
CA ASP A 446 -20.41 -6.93 -18.57
C ASP A 446 -20.10 -6.69 -17.08
N GLU A 447 -20.62 -5.60 -16.55
CA GLU A 447 -20.37 -5.16 -15.17
C GLU A 447 -20.88 -6.12 -14.09
N SER A 448 -21.83 -7.02 -14.42
CA SER A 448 -22.36 -8.00 -13.46
C SER A 448 -21.29 -9.00 -13.02
N LEU A 449 -20.20 -9.14 -13.80
CA LEU A 449 -19.07 -9.98 -13.47
C LEU A 449 -18.15 -9.36 -12.39
N ILE A 450 -18.25 -8.06 -12.12
CA ILE A 450 -17.36 -7.38 -11.16
C ILE A 450 -17.53 -8.01 -9.77
N GLY A 451 -16.41 -8.40 -9.16
CA GLY A 451 -16.36 -9.10 -7.88
C GLY A 451 -16.61 -10.61 -7.99
N GLN A 452 -16.76 -11.16 -9.18
CA GLN A 452 -16.83 -12.60 -9.40
C GLN A 452 -15.46 -13.18 -9.76
N ILE A 453 -15.23 -14.44 -9.43
CA ILE A 453 -14.09 -15.22 -9.91
C ILE A 453 -14.59 -16.09 -11.04
N VAL A 454 -14.12 -15.80 -12.24
CA VAL A 454 -14.51 -16.47 -13.48
C VAL A 454 -13.32 -17.19 -14.12
N THR A 455 -13.58 -18.16 -15.00
CA THR A 455 -12.54 -18.80 -15.79
C THR A 455 -12.39 -18.09 -17.13
N VAL A 456 -11.16 -17.71 -17.46
CA VAL A 456 -10.82 -16.99 -18.70
C VAL A 456 -9.74 -17.77 -19.45
N HIS A 457 -9.96 -18.04 -20.73
CA HIS A 457 -8.92 -18.52 -21.64
C HIS A 457 -8.00 -17.38 -22.04
N LEU A 458 -6.70 -17.57 -21.91
CA LEU A 458 -5.70 -16.54 -22.23
C LEU A 458 -5.28 -16.65 -23.70
N ASP A 459 -5.82 -15.77 -24.55
CA ASP A 459 -5.60 -15.84 -26.00
C ASP A 459 -4.25 -15.24 -26.43
N GLU A 460 -3.85 -14.10 -25.85
CA GLU A 460 -2.67 -13.36 -26.29
C GLU A 460 -1.97 -12.64 -25.13
N CYS A 461 -0.67 -12.84 -25.00
CA CYS A 461 0.19 -12.09 -24.06
C CYS A 461 0.61 -10.73 -24.66
N LYS A 462 0.25 -9.64 -24.00
CA LYS A 462 0.63 -8.26 -24.36
C LYS A 462 1.82 -7.71 -23.58
N GLY A 463 2.66 -8.58 -23.00
CA GLY A 463 3.86 -8.22 -22.24
C GLY A 463 3.61 -8.02 -20.75
N PHE A 464 2.62 -7.25 -20.33
CA PHE A 464 2.29 -7.01 -18.90
C PHE A 464 0.88 -7.45 -18.52
N TYR A 465 0.08 -7.83 -19.50
CA TYR A 465 -1.29 -8.27 -19.33
C TYR A 465 -1.66 -9.28 -20.42
N TYR A 466 -2.81 -9.91 -20.30
CA TYR A 466 -3.38 -10.80 -21.28
C TYR A 466 -4.67 -10.25 -21.86
N MET A 467 -4.89 -10.52 -23.15
CA MET A 467 -6.21 -10.56 -23.73
C MET A 467 -6.74 -12.00 -23.62
N GLY A 468 -8.02 -12.15 -23.30
CA GLY A 468 -8.64 -13.46 -23.17
C GLY A 468 -10.12 -13.44 -23.49
N ARG A 469 -10.75 -14.58 -23.33
CA ARG A 469 -12.21 -14.75 -23.47
C ARG A 469 -12.78 -15.51 -22.28
N LEU A 470 -13.97 -15.12 -21.87
CA LEU A 470 -14.72 -15.83 -20.83
C LEU A 470 -15.03 -17.27 -21.30
N ILE A 471 -14.82 -18.22 -20.41
CA ILE A 471 -15.30 -19.60 -20.61
C ILE A 471 -16.62 -19.71 -19.86
N GLU A 472 -17.68 -20.03 -20.58
CA GLU A 472 -18.96 -20.40 -19.99
C GLU A 472 -18.83 -21.80 -19.36
N ASP A 473 -19.18 -21.93 -18.08
CA ASP A 473 -19.20 -23.21 -17.34
C ASP A 473 -20.31 -24.13 -17.83
#